data_762128ff8c4db671779491d85796a8c7
#
_entry.id   762128ff8c4db671779491d85796a8c7
#
_cell.length_a   1.000
_cell.length_b   1.000
_cell.length_c   1.000
_cell.angle_alpha   90.00
_cell.angle_beta   90.00
_cell.angle_gamma   90.00
#
_symmetry.space_group_name_H-M   'P 1'
#
loop_
_entity.id
_entity.type
_entity.pdbx_description
1 polymer ?
#
loop_
_entity_poly.entity_id
_entity_poly.type
_entity_poly.pdbx_seq_one_letter_code
_entity_poly.pdbx_strand_id
1 'polypeptide(L)'
;MWRVRVALLLGAAAALAGCAGGPKADTPPGVNLAGSWKLNHALGDDPQQVIAKMRAQALKIVARQSAAADDVPRAGPARTQSQDANPVLGNDDPGASGGRGARRPDVLRYSPMTHALTQVVERGDFLTVRQTSEQLVFDYGTTVRSFTPGARSVVSAEMGVADQVSGWNGRDYVINIKAQLGPNIVDSYGLSPDGKRLIEKLTIGPAELPRISLTRVYERTTETAPRAPQPAD
;
A
#
# COMPACT_ATOMS: atom_id res chain seq x y z
N MET A 1 -65.94 -30.79 -19.19
CA MET A 1 -64.59 -31.01 -19.77
C MET A 1 -63.67 -29.87 -19.34
N TRP A 2 -62.90 -30.08 -18.26
CA TRP A 2 -62.05 -29.06 -17.64
C TRP A 2 -60.59 -29.29 -18.11
N ARG A 3 -60.01 -28.35 -18.85
CA ARG A 3 -58.62 -28.42 -19.29
C ARG A 3 -57.74 -27.69 -18.27
N VAL A 4 -56.99 -28.45 -17.47
CA VAL A 4 -55.96 -27.93 -16.57
C VAL A 4 -54.74 -27.56 -17.41
N ARG A 5 -54.37 -26.26 -17.42
CA ARG A 5 -53.11 -25.76 -17.99
C ARG A 5 -52.05 -25.76 -16.88
N VAL A 6 -51.12 -26.70 -16.96
CA VAL A 6 -49.94 -26.70 -16.14
C VAL A 6 -48.91 -25.72 -16.73
N ALA A 7 -48.66 -24.62 -16.05
CA ALA A 7 -47.61 -23.68 -16.40
C ALA A 7 -46.31 -24.16 -15.77
N LEU A 8 -45.36 -24.60 -16.59
CA LEU A 8 -43.98 -24.90 -16.19
C LEU A 8 -43.24 -23.60 -15.96
N LEU A 9 -42.96 -23.25 -14.69
CA LEU A 9 -42.03 -22.19 -14.31
C LEU A 9 -40.59 -22.78 -14.35
N LEU A 10 -39.88 -22.53 -15.44
CA LEU A 10 -38.40 -22.71 -15.47
C LEU A 10 -37.78 -21.60 -14.66
N GLY A 11 -37.37 -21.87 -13.43
CA GLY A 11 -36.50 -21.05 -12.62
C GLY A 11 -35.08 -21.08 -13.17
N ALA A 12 -34.63 -19.99 -13.76
CA ALA A 12 -33.22 -19.77 -14.10
C ALA A 12 -32.44 -19.53 -12.82
N ALA A 13 -31.81 -20.60 -12.28
CA ALA A 13 -30.80 -20.47 -11.23
C ALA A 13 -29.52 -19.88 -11.85
N ALA A 14 -29.37 -18.55 -11.75
CA ALA A 14 -28.09 -17.90 -12.03
C ALA A 14 -27.07 -18.36 -10.99
N ALA A 15 -26.22 -19.30 -11.35
CA ALA A 15 -25.08 -19.73 -10.56
C ALA A 15 -24.11 -18.55 -10.44
N LEU A 16 -24.14 -17.85 -9.32
CA LEU A 16 -23.08 -16.96 -8.85
C LEU A 16 -21.85 -17.80 -8.52
N ALA A 17 -21.14 -18.27 -9.54
CA ALA A 17 -19.80 -18.82 -9.38
C ALA A 17 -18.88 -17.66 -9.01
N GLY A 18 -18.87 -17.29 -7.72
CA GLY A 18 -17.85 -16.45 -7.13
C GLY A 18 -16.51 -17.15 -7.26
N CYS A 19 -15.75 -16.81 -8.30
CA CYS A 19 -14.38 -17.27 -8.49
C CYS A 19 -13.50 -16.73 -7.37
N ALA A 20 -13.37 -17.47 -6.28
CA ALA A 20 -12.28 -17.35 -5.31
C ALA A 20 -10.99 -17.93 -5.89
N GLY A 21 -10.67 -17.59 -7.15
CA GLY A 21 -9.44 -17.98 -7.82
C GLY A 21 -8.42 -16.86 -7.70
N GLY A 22 -7.15 -17.19 -7.40
CA GLY A 22 -6.04 -16.24 -7.45
C GLY A 22 -5.87 -15.62 -8.86
N PRO A 23 -4.93 -14.67 -9.02
CA PRO A 23 -4.65 -14.04 -10.29
C PRO A 23 -4.34 -15.08 -11.38
N LYS A 24 -4.93 -14.91 -12.57
CA LYS A 24 -4.80 -15.84 -13.70
C LYS A 24 -3.56 -15.53 -14.54
N ALA A 25 -3.01 -16.55 -15.19
CA ALA A 25 -1.89 -16.40 -16.11
C ALA A 25 -2.30 -15.75 -17.43
N ASP A 26 -3.45 -16.18 -17.97
CA ASP A 26 -3.87 -15.81 -19.32
C ASP A 26 -4.33 -14.34 -19.39
N THR A 27 -3.81 -13.62 -20.37
CA THR A 27 -4.26 -12.26 -20.67
C THR A 27 -5.70 -12.26 -21.16
N PRO A 28 -6.59 -11.47 -20.55
CA PRO A 28 -7.97 -11.37 -20.97
C PRO A 28 -8.08 -10.83 -22.41
N PRO A 29 -9.04 -11.31 -23.22
CA PRO A 29 -9.22 -10.83 -24.58
C PRO A 29 -9.41 -9.31 -24.65
N GLY A 30 -8.69 -8.67 -25.58
CA GLY A 30 -8.80 -7.23 -25.83
C GLY A 30 -8.20 -6.35 -24.71
N VAL A 31 -7.40 -6.89 -23.80
CA VAL A 31 -6.67 -6.11 -22.80
C VAL A 31 -5.21 -5.98 -23.24
N ASN A 32 -4.77 -4.74 -23.42
CA ASN A 32 -3.39 -4.42 -23.72
C ASN A 32 -2.97 -3.15 -22.97
N LEU A 33 -2.17 -3.33 -21.91
CA LEU A 33 -1.64 -2.25 -21.10
C LEU A 33 -0.38 -1.63 -21.71
N ALA A 34 0.20 -2.23 -22.77
CA ALA A 34 1.46 -1.78 -23.35
C ALA A 34 1.36 -0.32 -23.83
N GLY A 35 2.44 0.41 -23.62
CA GLY A 35 2.58 1.81 -24.04
C GLY A 35 3.37 2.64 -23.07
N SER A 36 3.58 3.90 -23.44
CA SER A 36 4.18 4.91 -22.55
C SER A 36 3.08 5.77 -21.94
N TRP A 37 3.21 5.99 -20.65
CA TRP A 37 2.20 6.59 -19.80
C TRP A 37 2.83 7.68 -18.94
N LYS A 38 2.13 8.79 -18.76
CA LYS A 38 2.54 9.91 -17.90
C LYS A 38 1.46 10.16 -16.85
N LEU A 39 1.85 10.27 -15.59
CA LEU A 39 0.95 10.51 -14.47
C LEU A 39 0.24 11.86 -14.63
N ASN A 40 -1.08 11.85 -14.51
CA ASN A 40 -1.90 13.04 -14.44
C ASN A 40 -2.30 13.29 -12.98
N HIS A 41 -1.59 14.21 -12.31
CA HIS A 41 -1.81 14.53 -10.90
C HIS A 41 -3.19 15.11 -10.61
N ALA A 42 -3.90 15.64 -11.62
CA ALA A 42 -5.23 16.21 -11.43
C ALA A 42 -6.34 15.18 -11.37
N LEU A 43 -6.08 13.92 -11.81
CA LEU A 43 -7.10 12.88 -11.93
C LEU A 43 -6.97 11.78 -10.87
N GLY A 44 -5.84 11.71 -10.19
CA GLY A 44 -5.56 10.70 -9.15
C GLY A 44 -5.70 11.26 -7.73
N ASP A 45 -5.38 10.43 -6.76
CA ASP A 45 -5.27 10.84 -5.38
C ASP A 45 -3.95 11.62 -5.17
N ASP A 46 -3.98 12.63 -4.31
CA ASP A 46 -2.78 13.33 -3.84
C ASP A 46 -2.11 12.51 -2.72
N PRO A 47 -0.88 11.98 -2.94
CA PRO A 47 -0.17 11.20 -1.93
C PRO A 47 0.04 11.95 -0.61
N GLN A 48 0.20 13.28 -0.65
CA GLN A 48 0.40 14.07 0.55
C GLN A 48 -0.87 14.11 1.42
N GLN A 49 -2.04 14.14 0.78
CA GLN A 49 -3.30 14.03 1.50
C GLN A 49 -3.49 12.63 2.12
N VAL A 50 -3.07 11.57 1.43
CA VAL A 50 -3.09 10.20 1.99
C VAL A 50 -2.18 10.13 3.21
N ILE A 51 -0.94 10.64 3.14
CA ILE A 51 0.01 10.69 4.26
C ILE A 51 -0.56 11.53 5.42
N ALA A 52 -1.19 12.65 5.14
CA ALA A 52 -1.84 13.48 6.18
C ALA A 52 -2.96 12.72 6.90
N LYS A 53 -3.78 11.96 6.19
CA LYS A 53 -4.81 11.08 6.77
C LYS A 53 -4.18 9.98 7.63
N MET A 54 -3.11 9.34 7.17
CA MET A 54 -2.36 8.34 7.95
C MET A 54 -1.83 8.93 9.24
N ARG A 55 -1.22 10.12 9.19
CA ARG A 55 -0.72 10.83 10.38
C ARG A 55 -1.83 11.14 11.39
N ALA A 56 -2.98 11.60 10.91
CA ALA A 56 -4.13 11.85 11.76
C ALA A 56 -4.66 10.57 12.44
N GLN A 57 -4.65 9.45 11.73
CA GLN A 57 -5.04 8.15 12.29
C GLN A 57 -4.02 7.66 13.33
N ALA A 58 -2.72 7.75 13.03
CA ALA A 58 -1.65 7.37 13.97
C ALA A 58 -1.75 8.17 15.28
N LEU A 59 -1.95 9.48 15.19
CA LEU A 59 -2.14 10.33 16.39
C LEU A 59 -3.35 9.92 17.21
N LYS A 60 -4.47 9.54 16.58
CA LYS A 60 -5.65 9.03 17.30
C LYS A 60 -5.37 7.70 18.02
N ILE A 61 -4.58 6.82 17.40
CA ILE A 61 -4.19 5.53 18.00
C ILE A 61 -3.31 5.80 19.22
N VAL A 62 -2.28 6.63 19.09
CA VAL A 62 -1.39 7.01 20.21
C VAL A 62 -2.19 7.64 21.36
N ALA A 63 -3.09 8.58 21.06
CA ALA A 63 -3.92 9.22 22.10
C ALA A 63 -4.81 8.22 22.84
N ARG A 64 -5.40 7.23 22.14
CA ARG A 64 -6.20 6.16 22.78
C ARG A 64 -5.35 5.26 23.67
N GLN A 65 -4.14 4.91 23.21
CA GLN A 65 -3.21 4.07 23.98
C GLN A 65 -2.75 4.79 25.25
N SER A 66 -2.47 6.10 25.20
CA SER A 66 -2.11 6.90 26.36
C SER A 66 -3.26 6.97 27.36
N ALA A 67 -4.49 7.24 26.91
CA ALA A 67 -5.65 7.28 27.78
C ALA A 67 -5.93 5.93 28.48
N ALA A 68 -5.76 4.82 27.75
CA ALA A 68 -5.91 3.47 28.31
C ALA A 68 -4.80 3.12 29.32
N ALA A 69 -3.59 3.67 29.15
CA ALA A 69 -2.48 3.48 30.10
C ALA A 69 -2.69 4.25 31.41
N ASP A 70 -3.36 5.41 31.34
CA ASP A 70 -3.67 6.23 32.54
C ASP A 70 -4.81 5.63 33.38
N ASP A 71 -5.67 4.79 32.77
CA ASP A 71 -6.83 4.16 33.42
C ASP A 71 -6.47 2.84 34.15
N VAL A 72 -5.22 2.37 34.04
CA VAL A 72 -4.75 1.20 34.80
C VAL A 72 -4.50 1.62 36.25
N PRO A 73 -5.23 1.05 37.25
CA PRO A 73 -4.98 1.35 38.68
C PRO A 73 -3.51 1.05 38.96
N ARG A 74 -2.72 2.07 39.25
CA ARG A 74 -1.37 1.89 39.78
C ARG A 74 -1.51 1.13 41.09
N ALA A 75 -1.19 -0.18 41.07
CA ALA A 75 -0.93 -0.90 42.32
C ALA A 75 0.15 -0.10 43.04
N GLY A 76 -0.21 0.43 44.20
CA GLY A 76 0.61 1.36 44.96
C GLY A 76 2.02 0.78 45.16
N PRO A 77 3.04 1.63 45.22
CA PRO A 77 4.40 1.16 45.43
C PRO A 77 4.46 0.42 46.75
N ALA A 78 4.79 -0.87 46.72
CA ALA A 78 5.23 -1.58 47.90
C ALA A 78 6.42 -0.79 48.45
N ARG A 79 6.23 -0.16 49.61
CA ARG A 79 7.28 0.51 50.37
C ARG A 79 8.29 -0.56 50.80
N THR A 80 9.31 -0.80 49.98
CA THR A 80 10.57 -1.34 50.46
C THR A 80 11.36 -0.16 51.04
N GLN A 81 11.31 0.00 52.35
CA GLN A 81 12.30 0.76 53.06
C GLN A 81 13.64 0.04 52.89
N SER A 82 14.52 0.60 52.11
CA SER A 82 15.95 0.36 52.20
C SER A 82 16.58 1.71 52.49
N GLN A 83 16.83 1.91 53.81
CA GLN A 83 17.82 2.86 54.31
C GLN A 83 19.17 2.38 53.75
N ASP A 84 19.80 3.17 52.95
CA ASP A 84 21.25 3.38 53.01
C ASP A 84 21.56 4.71 52.31
N ALA A 85 22.00 5.61 53.18
CA ALA A 85 22.44 6.93 52.84
C ALA A 85 23.79 6.87 52.12
N ASN A 86 23.90 7.59 51.01
CA ASN A 86 25.18 8.18 50.64
C ASN A 86 24.97 9.51 49.91
N PRO A 87 25.39 10.64 50.49
CA PRO A 87 25.30 11.94 49.86
C PRO A 87 26.56 12.19 49.02
N VAL A 88 26.44 12.15 47.72
CA VAL A 88 27.46 12.71 46.83
C VAL A 88 26.84 13.89 46.07
N LEU A 89 27.25 15.02 46.59
CA LEU A 89 27.47 16.35 45.97
C LEU A 89 27.00 16.55 44.51
N GLY A 90 26.04 17.35 44.31
CA GLY A 90 26.05 18.69 43.76
C GLY A 90 26.64 18.84 42.39
N ASN A 91 25.77 19.18 41.44
CA ASN A 91 26.03 20.29 40.54
C ASN A 91 24.65 20.89 40.18
N ASP A 92 24.33 21.95 40.88
CA ASP A 92 23.32 22.88 40.49
C ASP A 92 23.78 23.61 39.25
N ASP A 93 23.13 23.35 38.10
CA ASP A 93 23.18 24.22 36.93
C ASP A 93 21.79 24.83 36.70
N PRO A 94 21.51 26.04 37.22
CA PRO A 94 20.24 26.73 36.99
C PRO A 94 20.37 27.56 35.72
N GLY A 95 20.28 26.93 34.53
CA GLY A 95 20.46 27.71 33.32
C GLY A 95 20.09 27.07 32.02
N ALA A 96 18.93 26.41 31.87
CA ALA A 96 18.45 26.02 30.57
C ALA A 96 16.90 26.03 30.46
N SER A 97 16.28 27.12 30.90
CA SER A 97 14.91 27.41 30.47
C SER A 97 14.90 28.10 29.11
N GLY A 98 15.33 27.41 28.08
CA GLY A 98 15.17 27.77 26.68
C GLY A 98 14.14 26.86 26.04
N GLY A 99 12.87 27.25 26.10
CA GLY A 99 11.76 26.55 25.45
C GLY A 99 11.91 26.51 23.92
N ARG A 100 12.84 25.72 23.41
CA ARG A 100 12.79 25.25 22.02
C ARG A 100 11.74 24.16 22.01
N GLY A 101 10.57 24.46 21.42
CA GLY A 101 9.47 23.52 21.26
C GLY A 101 10.01 22.21 20.73
N ALA A 102 10.07 21.19 21.59
CA ALA A 102 10.49 19.86 21.23
C ALA A 102 9.58 19.44 20.04
N ARG A 103 10.16 19.36 18.85
CA ARG A 103 9.43 18.86 17.69
C ARG A 103 8.92 17.48 18.06
N ARG A 104 7.60 17.35 18.19
CA ARG A 104 7.00 16.05 18.44
C ARG A 104 7.54 15.08 17.39
N PRO A 105 8.06 13.92 17.79
CA PRO A 105 8.59 12.94 16.84
C PRO A 105 7.50 12.62 15.82
N ASP A 106 7.88 12.51 14.56
CA ASP A 106 6.93 12.14 13.50
C ASP A 106 6.44 10.70 13.75
N VAL A 107 5.16 10.57 14.07
CA VAL A 107 4.52 9.29 14.40
C VAL A 107 4.56 8.29 13.23
N LEU A 108 4.84 8.75 12.02
CA LEU A 108 4.94 7.91 10.82
C LEU A 108 6.39 7.55 10.46
N ARG A 109 7.39 8.06 11.18
CA ARG A 109 8.81 7.89 10.83
C ARG A 109 9.21 6.42 10.61
N TYR A 110 8.65 5.51 11.38
CA TYR A 110 8.94 4.08 11.32
C TYR A 110 7.74 3.24 10.88
N SER A 111 6.77 3.86 10.21
CA SER A 111 5.57 3.19 9.74
C SER A 111 5.87 2.39 8.46
N PRO A 112 5.80 1.05 8.48
CA PRO A 112 5.98 0.22 7.28
C PRO A 112 4.96 0.55 6.19
N MET A 113 3.73 0.94 6.56
CA MET A 113 2.72 1.36 5.58
C MET A 113 3.10 2.67 4.89
N THR A 114 3.71 3.62 5.63
CA THR A 114 4.19 4.87 5.03
C THR A 114 5.35 4.61 4.08
N HIS A 115 6.30 3.76 4.45
CA HIS A 115 7.40 3.38 3.58
C HIS A 115 6.91 2.73 2.30
N ALA A 116 5.97 1.78 2.38
CA ALA A 116 5.37 1.14 1.21
C ALA A 116 4.68 2.15 0.28
N LEU A 117 3.96 3.13 0.84
CA LEU A 117 3.35 4.22 0.06
C LEU A 117 4.42 5.08 -0.61
N THR A 118 5.45 5.48 0.13
CA THR A 118 6.54 6.33 -0.37
C THR A 118 7.27 5.66 -1.53
N GLN A 119 7.59 4.38 -1.44
CA GLN A 119 8.20 3.62 -2.53
C GLN A 119 7.39 3.65 -3.83
N VAL A 120 6.05 3.65 -3.75
CA VAL A 120 5.19 3.77 -4.92
C VAL A 120 5.22 5.19 -5.49
N VAL A 121 5.18 6.19 -4.63
CA VAL A 121 5.23 7.60 -5.05
C VAL A 121 6.58 7.93 -5.69
N GLU A 122 7.68 7.41 -5.18
CA GLU A 122 9.04 7.62 -5.68
C GLU A 122 9.32 6.96 -7.04
N ARG A 123 8.43 6.09 -7.54
CA ARG A 123 8.54 5.55 -8.92
C ARG A 123 8.49 6.65 -9.98
N GLY A 124 8.05 7.87 -9.63
CA GLY A 124 7.97 9.01 -10.53
C GLY A 124 6.70 9.04 -11.37
N ASP A 125 6.71 9.90 -12.38
CA ASP A 125 5.52 10.23 -13.17
C ASP A 125 5.42 9.46 -14.48
N PHE A 126 6.48 8.79 -14.90
CA PHE A 126 6.53 8.06 -16.16
C PHE A 126 6.45 6.55 -15.92
N LEU A 127 5.73 5.89 -16.79
CA LEU A 127 5.61 4.43 -16.79
C LEU A 127 5.56 3.92 -18.23
N THR A 128 6.51 3.09 -18.61
CA THR A 128 6.44 2.32 -19.86
C THR A 128 6.06 0.87 -19.53
N VAL A 129 4.96 0.41 -20.10
CA VAL A 129 4.51 -0.97 -19.95
C VAL A 129 4.85 -1.73 -21.22
N ARG A 130 5.57 -2.85 -21.08
CA ARG A 130 5.75 -3.85 -22.12
C ARG A 130 4.98 -5.11 -21.75
N GLN A 131 4.13 -5.56 -22.63
CA GLN A 131 3.25 -6.71 -22.41
C GLN A 131 3.46 -7.75 -23.53
N THR A 132 3.75 -8.97 -23.11
CA THR A 132 3.74 -10.16 -23.97
C THR A 132 2.76 -11.18 -23.39
N SER A 133 2.59 -12.34 -24.03
CA SER A 133 1.83 -13.46 -23.46
C SER A 133 2.43 -14.01 -22.17
N GLU A 134 3.76 -13.89 -22.00
CA GLU A 134 4.50 -14.52 -20.90
C GLU A 134 4.92 -13.54 -19.82
N GLN A 135 4.96 -12.23 -20.13
CA GLN A 135 5.57 -11.26 -19.23
C GLN A 135 4.92 -9.88 -19.32
N LEU A 136 4.77 -9.24 -18.16
CA LEU A 136 4.54 -7.80 -18.05
C LEU A 136 5.76 -7.14 -17.40
N VAL A 137 6.24 -6.08 -18.06
CA VAL A 137 7.34 -5.26 -17.57
C VAL A 137 6.84 -3.84 -17.37
N PHE A 138 6.98 -3.33 -16.15
CA PHE A 138 6.69 -1.96 -15.75
C PHE A 138 8.01 -1.23 -15.54
N ASP A 139 8.32 -0.30 -16.44
CA ASP A 139 9.56 0.47 -16.45
C ASP A 139 9.25 1.92 -16.10
N TYR A 140 9.68 2.35 -14.91
CA TYR A 140 9.50 3.70 -14.38
C TYR A 140 10.71 4.61 -14.64
N GLY A 141 11.68 4.13 -15.41
CA GLY A 141 12.94 4.83 -15.67
C GLY A 141 13.99 4.61 -14.59
N THR A 142 13.66 4.81 -13.34
CA THR A 142 14.55 4.55 -12.18
C THR A 142 14.45 3.12 -11.67
N THR A 143 13.32 2.48 -11.88
CA THR A 143 13.03 1.11 -11.40
C THR A 143 12.30 0.34 -12.49
N VAL A 144 12.74 -0.89 -12.73
CA VAL A 144 12.09 -1.83 -13.64
C VAL A 144 11.57 -3.01 -12.85
N ARG A 145 10.29 -3.33 -13.02
CA ARG A 145 9.63 -4.49 -12.40
C ARG A 145 9.12 -5.42 -13.49
N SER A 146 9.44 -6.69 -13.37
CA SER A 146 9.06 -7.72 -14.34
C SER A 146 8.25 -8.82 -13.67
N PHE A 147 7.16 -9.23 -14.30
CA PHE A 147 6.23 -10.21 -13.74
C PHE A 147 5.85 -11.25 -14.79
N THR A 148 5.84 -12.51 -14.38
CA THR A 148 5.23 -13.60 -15.14
C THR A 148 3.81 -13.83 -14.60
N PRO A 149 2.75 -13.63 -15.41
CA PRO A 149 1.38 -13.81 -14.94
C PRO A 149 1.13 -15.21 -14.38
N GLY A 150 0.47 -15.28 -13.22
CA GLY A 150 0.19 -16.53 -12.51
C GLY A 150 1.36 -17.08 -11.68
N ALA A 151 2.58 -16.57 -11.87
CA ALA A 151 3.74 -17.02 -11.12
C ALA A 151 3.74 -16.51 -9.67
N ARG A 152 4.38 -17.32 -8.81
CA ARG A 152 4.69 -16.95 -7.43
C ARG A 152 6.19 -16.74 -7.29
N SER A 153 6.56 -15.78 -6.47
CA SER A 153 7.95 -15.49 -6.13
C SER A 153 8.05 -15.05 -4.68
N VAL A 154 9.23 -15.18 -4.12
CA VAL A 154 9.58 -14.59 -2.83
C VAL A 154 10.40 -13.35 -3.12
N VAL A 155 10.01 -12.22 -2.53
CA VAL A 155 10.66 -10.93 -2.72
C VAL A 155 11.10 -10.35 -1.39
N SER A 156 12.08 -9.48 -1.41
CA SER A 156 12.45 -8.69 -0.24
C SER A 156 11.33 -7.71 0.10
N ALA A 157 11.00 -7.59 1.36
CA ALA A 157 10.06 -6.62 1.92
C ALA A 157 10.77 -5.80 3.00
N GLU A 158 10.17 -4.68 3.39
CA GLU A 158 10.73 -3.75 4.39
C GLU A 158 11.19 -4.45 5.68
N MET A 159 10.41 -5.42 6.15
CA MET A 159 10.65 -6.13 7.42
C MET A 159 10.94 -7.63 7.20
N GLY A 160 11.62 -8.00 6.12
CA GLY A 160 11.97 -9.39 5.83
C GLY A 160 11.62 -9.83 4.42
N VAL A 161 10.84 -10.89 4.29
CA VAL A 161 10.43 -11.45 3.01
C VAL A 161 8.90 -11.41 2.84
N ALA A 162 8.48 -11.42 1.59
CA ALA A 162 7.08 -11.45 1.21
C ALA A 162 6.84 -12.47 0.09
N ASP A 163 5.70 -13.12 0.14
CA ASP A 163 5.17 -13.88 -0.99
C ASP A 163 4.54 -12.91 -1.99
N GLN A 164 4.96 -13.01 -3.24
CA GLN A 164 4.40 -12.23 -4.33
C GLN A 164 3.72 -13.16 -5.32
N VAL A 165 2.50 -12.82 -5.70
CA VAL A 165 1.79 -13.43 -6.83
C VAL A 165 1.21 -12.35 -7.70
N SER A 166 1.35 -12.48 -9.01
CA SER A 166 0.80 -11.52 -9.96
C SER A 166 0.08 -12.20 -11.10
N GLY A 167 -0.84 -11.50 -11.73
CA GLY A 167 -1.61 -12.01 -12.86
C GLY A 167 -2.90 -11.22 -13.05
N TRP A 168 -3.78 -11.76 -13.90
CA TRP A 168 -5.01 -11.11 -14.30
C TRP A 168 -6.18 -11.41 -13.35
N ASN A 169 -6.88 -10.38 -12.94
CA ASN A 169 -8.16 -10.47 -12.26
C ASN A 169 -9.21 -9.65 -13.03
N GLY A 170 -10.06 -10.33 -13.77
CA GLY A 170 -10.91 -9.67 -14.76
C GLY A 170 -10.05 -8.98 -15.82
N ARG A 171 -10.18 -7.67 -15.99
CA ARG A 171 -9.42 -6.87 -16.95
C ARG A 171 -8.19 -6.16 -16.33
N ASP A 172 -7.99 -6.30 -15.03
CA ASP A 172 -6.89 -5.66 -14.30
C ASP A 172 -5.76 -6.64 -14.08
N TYR A 173 -4.52 -6.18 -14.25
CA TYR A 173 -3.34 -6.91 -13.82
C TYR A 173 -3.07 -6.59 -12.35
N VAL A 174 -3.02 -7.61 -11.52
CA VAL A 174 -2.93 -7.47 -10.06
C VAL A 174 -1.63 -8.08 -9.55
N ILE A 175 -0.95 -7.37 -8.68
CA ILE A 175 0.26 -7.80 -7.97
C ILE A 175 -0.10 -7.82 -6.50
N ASN A 176 -0.15 -9.01 -5.91
CA ASN A 176 -0.39 -9.22 -4.49
C ASN A 176 0.94 -9.51 -3.80
N ILE A 177 1.29 -8.72 -2.80
CA ILE A 177 2.46 -8.93 -1.96
C ILE A 177 1.96 -9.16 -0.54
N LYS A 178 2.23 -10.35 -0.02
CA LYS A 178 1.86 -10.76 1.33
C LYS A 178 3.13 -10.85 2.17
N ALA A 179 3.40 -9.82 2.94
CA ALA A 179 4.56 -9.78 3.83
C ALA A 179 4.38 -10.75 5.01
N GLN A 180 5.46 -11.39 5.45
CA GLN A 180 5.48 -12.15 6.70
C GLN A 180 5.35 -11.23 7.90
N LEU A 181 6.02 -10.09 7.84
CA LEU A 181 5.92 -8.99 8.79
C LEU A 181 5.62 -7.71 8.02
N GLY A 182 4.72 -6.88 8.54
CA GLY A 182 4.34 -5.63 7.89
C GLY A 182 3.03 -5.70 7.08
N PRO A 183 2.76 -4.68 6.25
CA PRO A 183 1.51 -4.58 5.52
C PRO A 183 1.46 -5.51 4.30
N ASN A 184 0.26 -6.01 3.99
CA ASN A 184 0.00 -6.58 2.69
C ASN A 184 -0.21 -5.47 1.67
N ILE A 185 0.24 -5.69 0.44
CA ILE A 185 0.12 -4.74 -0.66
C ILE A 185 -0.62 -5.39 -1.81
N VAL A 186 -1.61 -4.69 -2.34
CA VAL A 186 -2.28 -5.02 -3.60
C VAL A 186 -2.11 -3.84 -4.53
N ASP A 187 -1.43 -4.06 -5.64
CA ASP A 187 -1.14 -3.07 -6.67
C ASP A 187 -1.80 -3.55 -7.96
N SER A 188 -2.76 -2.82 -8.51
CA SER A 188 -3.52 -3.24 -9.69
C SER A 188 -3.49 -2.19 -10.79
N TYR A 189 -3.39 -2.65 -12.03
CA TYR A 189 -3.28 -1.85 -13.24
C TYR A 189 -4.39 -2.24 -14.22
N GLY A 190 -5.24 -1.30 -14.58
CA GLY A 190 -6.31 -1.51 -15.54
C GLY A 190 -6.48 -0.31 -16.47
N LEU A 191 -7.13 -0.53 -17.60
CA LEU A 191 -7.49 0.58 -18.49
C LEU A 191 -8.84 1.17 -18.07
N SER A 192 -8.98 2.49 -18.26
CA SER A 192 -10.30 3.13 -18.22
C SER A 192 -11.24 2.50 -19.25
N PRO A 193 -12.57 2.63 -19.10
CA PRO A 193 -13.54 2.04 -20.03
C PRO A 193 -13.34 2.45 -21.49
N ASP A 194 -12.82 3.66 -21.72
CA ASP A 194 -12.51 4.19 -23.07
C ASP A 194 -11.11 3.78 -23.56
N GLY A 195 -10.33 3.05 -22.76
CA GLY A 195 -8.97 2.58 -23.08
C GLY A 195 -7.91 3.67 -23.14
N LYS A 196 -8.23 4.92 -22.82
CA LYS A 196 -7.32 6.06 -22.99
C LYS A 196 -6.40 6.29 -21.79
N ARG A 197 -6.76 5.79 -20.63
CA ARG A 197 -6.00 5.98 -19.38
C ARG A 197 -5.62 4.64 -18.79
N LEU A 198 -4.45 4.59 -18.17
CA LEU A 198 -4.04 3.49 -17.29
C LEU A 198 -4.29 3.94 -15.85
N ILE A 199 -4.98 3.10 -15.10
CA ILE A 199 -5.35 3.36 -13.71
C ILE A 199 -4.60 2.37 -12.84
N GLU A 200 -3.71 2.88 -11.99
CA GLU A 200 -3.06 2.13 -10.91
C GLU A 200 -3.86 2.35 -9.62
N LYS A 201 -4.25 1.25 -8.97
CA LYS A 201 -4.90 1.28 -7.65
C LYS A 201 -4.04 0.51 -6.67
N LEU A 202 -3.42 1.23 -5.77
CA LEU A 202 -2.63 0.68 -4.67
C LEU A 202 -3.51 0.56 -3.43
N THR A 203 -3.43 -0.59 -2.75
CA THR A 203 -4.01 -0.80 -1.43
C THR A 203 -2.94 -1.36 -0.50
N ILE A 204 -2.77 -0.76 0.67
CA ILE A 204 -1.77 -1.14 1.67
C ILE A 204 -2.46 -1.42 2.99
N GLY A 205 -2.08 -2.52 3.65
CA GLY A 205 -2.53 -2.90 4.97
C GLY A 205 -3.78 -3.74 5.01
N PRO A 206 -4.42 -3.85 6.19
CA PRO A 206 -4.04 -3.17 7.43
C PRO A 206 -2.77 -3.76 8.07
N ALA A 207 -2.07 -2.95 8.86
CA ALA A 207 -0.98 -3.38 9.73
C ALA A 207 -1.01 -2.52 11.01
N GLU A 208 -0.02 -1.64 11.23
CA GLU A 208 -0.01 -0.69 12.36
C GLU A 208 -1.08 0.41 12.22
N LEU A 209 -1.56 0.65 10.99
CA LEU A 209 -2.66 1.58 10.67
C LEU A 209 -3.78 0.85 9.93
N PRO A 210 -5.00 1.42 9.89
CA PRO A 210 -6.06 0.96 9.02
C PRO A 210 -5.64 0.97 7.55
N ARG A 211 -6.29 0.12 6.74
CA ARG A 211 -6.08 0.05 5.29
C ARG A 211 -6.13 1.44 4.64
N ILE A 212 -5.19 1.68 3.75
CA ILE A 212 -5.15 2.88 2.90
C ILE A 212 -5.21 2.49 1.44
N SER A 213 -5.63 3.42 0.60
CA SER A 213 -5.64 3.27 -0.86
C SER A 213 -5.11 4.54 -1.50
N LEU A 214 -4.45 4.37 -2.65
CA LEU A 214 -3.97 5.44 -3.52
C LEU A 214 -4.34 5.07 -4.96
N THR A 215 -4.98 5.99 -5.69
CA THR A 215 -5.27 5.86 -7.11
C THR A 215 -4.36 6.79 -7.89
N ARG A 216 -3.64 6.26 -8.88
CA ARG A 216 -2.83 7.02 -9.83
C ARG A 216 -3.40 6.84 -11.22
N VAL A 217 -3.59 7.93 -11.95
CA VAL A 217 -4.18 7.92 -13.29
C VAL A 217 -3.14 8.44 -14.28
N TYR A 218 -2.85 7.62 -15.27
CA TYR A 218 -1.87 7.94 -16.29
C TYR A 218 -2.56 8.15 -17.64
N GLU A 219 -2.05 9.08 -18.43
CA GLU A 219 -2.45 9.33 -19.80
C GLU A 219 -1.36 8.87 -20.77
N ARG A 220 -1.74 8.48 -21.97
CA ARG A 220 -0.77 8.09 -22.99
C ARG A 220 0.14 9.25 -23.35
N THR A 221 1.43 8.95 -23.51
CA THR A 221 2.45 9.94 -23.87
C THR A 221 3.42 9.35 -24.88
N THR A 222 4.07 10.22 -25.66
CA THR A 222 5.24 9.90 -26.49
C THR A 222 6.56 10.24 -25.79
N GLU A 223 6.48 10.88 -24.63
CA GLU A 223 7.65 11.17 -23.81
C GLU A 223 8.20 9.87 -23.20
N THR A 224 9.54 9.77 -23.14
CA THR A 224 10.21 8.64 -22.48
C THR A 224 10.55 9.00 -21.04
N ALA A 225 10.47 8.00 -20.15
CA ALA A 225 10.90 8.17 -18.78
C ALA A 225 12.37 8.63 -18.71
N PRO A 226 12.70 9.61 -17.86
CA PRO A 226 14.09 9.99 -17.60
C PRO A 226 14.82 8.75 -17.05
N ARG A 227 15.94 8.38 -17.69
CA ARG A 227 16.82 7.33 -17.15
C ARG A 227 17.74 7.94 -16.10
N ALA A 228 17.99 7.19 -15.03
CA ALA A 228 19.06 7.57 -14.11
C ALA A 228 20.38 7.73 -14.88
N PRO A 229 21.22 8.73 -14.55
CA PRO A 229 22.54 8.84 -15.12
C PRO A 229 23.29 7.53 -14.93
N GLN A 230 23.81 6.94 -16.02
CA GLN A 230 24.75 5.83 -15.88
C GLN A 230 26.02 6.36 -15.20
N PRO A 231 26.58 5.65 -14.19
CA PRO A 231 27.89 5.98 -13.69
C PRO A 231 28.87 5.97 -14.89
N ALA A 232 29.68 6.99 -14.99
CA ALA A 232 30.78 7.02 -15.97
C ALA A 232 31.76 5.90 -15.63
N ASP A 233 32.05 5.04 -16.61
CA ASP A 233 33.08 4.00 -16.49
C ASP A 233 34.47 4.57 -16.25
#